data_e894fc7a7ee1df481710902a784e64ba
#
_entry.id   e894fc7a7ee1df481710902a784e64ba
#
_cell.length_a   1.000
_cell.length_b   1.000
_cell.length_c   1.000
_cell.angle_alpha   90.00
_cell.angle_beta   90.00
_cell.angle_gamma   90.00
#
_symmetry.space_group_name_H-M   'P 1'
#
loop_
_entity.id
_entity.type
_entity.pdbx_description
1 polymer ?
#
loop_
_entity_poly.entity_id
_entity_poly.type
_entity_poly.pdbx_seq_one_letter_code
_entity_poly.pdbx_strand_id
1 'polypeptide(L)'
;GKYGQLSFGRQYTPHFLVFAMYDPTELSLGSSDSPYFFPGPAAVTGWDGGLVRADNSIQYVLPTSFGLTNFFYVALGEHQNASGTQDSNKLGNIYNYAAKYDNGNFSIMGSYLYRNVAMGAVVDGAQVPTKDSSHNQYLNFAVSYDFGVTKPVFQFTKKFASNEAVQNEFWMAQLGTATPVWGGKWMVSASYMKNQTRDDANAWSLGTKYAYPLSKRTRLYAGVEAVFNDSNAGYAIEAGPDSSLHFNFDASKLFSGYGTDYLGKNVQQIFVGINHQF
;
A
#
# COMPACT_ATOMS: atom_id res chain seq x y z
N GLY A 1 14.23 -18.31 15.56
CA GLY A 1 15.31 -19.15 16.09
C GLY A 1 16.44 -19.35 15.07
N LYS A 2 17.46 -20.16 15.39
CA LYS A 2 18.65 -20.36 14.54
C LYS A 2 18.35 -20.90 13.12
N TYR A 3 17.19 -21.47 12.93
CA TYR A 3 16.74 -22.01 11.63
C TYR A 3 15.75 -21.08 10.91
N GLY A 4 15.49 -19.87 11.44
CA GLY A 4 14.52 -18.95 10.89
C GLY A 4 13.16 -19.05 11.55
N GLN A 5 12.14 -18.54 10.87
CA GLN A 5 10.76 -18.51 11.33
C GLN A 5 9.84 -19.02 10.24
N LEU A 6 9.02 -20.01 10.55
CA LEU A 6 7.95 -20.51 9.69
C LEU A 6 6.61 -20.12 10.31
N SER A 7 5.73 -19.51 9.51
CA SER A 7 4.43 -19.00 9.95
C SER A 7 3.35 -19.42 8.97
N PHE A 8 2.12 -19.62 9.45
CA PHE A 8 0.96 -20.06 8.69
C PHE A 8 -0.25 -19.18 8.96
N GLY A 9 -1.20 -19.17 8.05
CA GLY A 9 -2.50 -18.50 8.17
C GLY A 9 -2.52 -17.13 7.55
N ARG A 10 -3.37 -16.22 8.06
CA ARG A 10 -3.49 -14.84 7.54
C ARG A 10 -2.33 -13.98 8.00
N GLN A 11 -1.52 -13.50 7.07
CA GLN A 11 -0.31 -12.76 7.35
C GLN A 11 -0.13 -11.59 6.38
N TYR A 12 0.67 -10.60 6.78
CA TYR A 12 1.16 -9.56 5.88
C TYR A 12 2.04 -10.16 4.78
N THR A 13 1.86 -9.66 3.56
CA THR A 13 2.77 -10.01 2.46
C THR A 13 4.12 -9.31 2.67
N PRO A 14 5.24 -9.93 2.28
CA PRO A 14 6.54 -9.24 2.24
C PRO A 14 6.54 -7.98 1.38
N HIS A 15 5.69 -7.91 0.37
CA HIS A 15 5.46 -6.71 -0.44
C HIS A 15 4.94 -5.54 0.42
N PHE A 16 3.93 -5.79 1.24
CA PHE A 16 3.41 -4.78 2.18
C PHE A 16 4.44 -4.40 3.24
N LEU A 17 5.29 -5.34 3.68
CA LEU A 17 6.33 -5.05 4.67
C LEU A 17 7.34 -4.00 4.18
N VAL A 18 7.56 -3.87 2.86
CA VAL A 18 8.39 -2.77 2.32
C VAL A 18 7.75 -1.42 2.66
N PHE A 19 6.44 -1.25 2.41
CA PHE A 19 5.72 -0.03 2.82
C PHE A 19 5.77 0.16 4.33
N ALA A 20 5.42 -0.89 5.08
CA ALA A 20 5.32 -0.83 6.54
C ALA A 20 6.61 -0.41 7.25
N MET A 21 7.75 -0.89 6.75
CA MET A 21 9.06 -0.63 7.38
C MET A 21 9.69 0.69 6.93
N TYR A 22 9.25 1.24 5.79
CA TYR A 22 9.85 2.42 5.19
C TYR A 22 8.88 3.60 5.06
N ASP A 23 7.64 3.50 5.55
CA ASP A 23 6.76 4.66 5.62
C ASP A 23 7.28 5.66 6.68
N PRO A 24 7.59 6.91 6.28
CA PRO A 24 8.06 7.92 7.22
C PRO A 24 7.01 8.32 8.27
N THR A 25 5.72 8.05 8.03
CA THR A 25 4.63 8.36 8.95
C THR A 25 4.26 7.22 9.90
N GLU A 26 5.01 6.11 9.87
CA GLU A 26 4.84 4.94 10.74
C GLU A 26 3.49 4.23 10.52
N LEU A 27 3.09 4.01 9.24
CA LEU A 27 1.83 3.39 8.82
C LEU A 27 0.60 4.05 9.47
N SER A 28 0.53 5.34 9.38
CA SER A 28 -0.61 6.08 9.91
C SER A 28 -0.97 7.23 9.00
N LEU A 29 -2.02 7.95 9.35
CA LEU A 29 -2.47 9.13 8.60
C LEU A 29 -1.33 10.09 8.29
N GLY A 30 -1.41 10.74 7.13
CA GLY A 30 -0.43 11.68 6.64
C GLY A 30 0.67 11.06 5.79
N SER A 31 0.51 9.80 5.36
CA SER A 31 1.41 9.17 4.40
C SER A 31 1.00 9.51 2.97
N SER A 32 1.97 9.85 2.14
CA SER A 32 1.73 10.11 0.72
C SER A 32 1.58 8.84 -0.13
N ASP A 33 1.56 7.64 0.46
CA ASP A 33 1.32 6.36 -0.23
C ASP A 33 -0.16 6.04 -0.43
N SER A 34 -1.05 6.89 0.06
CA SER A 34 -2.50 6.75 -0.09
C SER A 34 -2.97 6.42 -1.52
N PRO A 35 -2.44 7.01 -2.60
CA PRO A 35 -2.86 6.63 -3.96
C PRO A 35 -2.61 5.15 -4.29
N TYR A 36 -1.62 4.52 -3.66
CA TYR A 36 -1.35 3.10 -3.83
C TYR A 36 -2.38 2.21 -3.10
N PHE A 37 -2.73 2.57 -1.86
CA PHE A 37 -3.63 1.76 -1.03
C PHE A 37 -5.10 2.09 -1.27
N PHE A 38 -5.42 3.33 -1.68
CA PHE A 38 -6.77 3.81 -1.91
C PHE A 38 -6.93 4.31 -3.36
N PRO A 39 -6.82 3.40 -4.32
CA PRO A 39 -6.84 3.76 -5.73
C PRO A 39 -8.21 4.21 -6.24
N GLY A 40 -9.19 4.38 -5.36
CA GLY A 40 -10.56 4.68 -5.75
C GLY A 40 -11.29 3.47 -6.32
N PRO A 41 -12.34 3.65 -7.12
CA PRO A 41 -13.07 2.53 -7.69
C PRO A 41 -12.20 1.64 -8.56
N ALA A 42 -12.24 0.33 -8.29
CA ALA A 42 -11.41 -0.69 -8.95
C ALA A 42 -11.50 -0.66 -10.49
N ALA A 43 -12.64 -0.24 -11.03
CA ALA A 43 -12.84 -0.08 -12.48
C ALA A 43 -11.91 0.96 -13.11
N VAL A 44 -11.41 1.92 -12.33
CA VAL A 44 -10.53 3.00 -12.80
C VAL A 44 -9.07 2.68 -12.58
N THR A 45 -8.76 1.92 -11.55
CA THR A 45 -7.39 1.77 -11.07
C THR A 45 -6.83 0.36 -11.20
N GLY A 46 -7.70 -0.63 -11.44
CA GLY A 46 -7.28 -2.03 -11.54
C GLY A 46 -6.59 -2.56 -10.27
N TRP A 47 -6.91 -1.98 -9.10
CA TRP A 47 -6.42 -2.50 -7.83
C TRP A 47 -7.07 -3.83 -7.53
N ASP A 48 -6.30 -4.84 -7.22
CA ASP A 48 -6.76 -6.21 -7.08
C ASP A 48 -6.86 -6.70 -5.62
N GLY A 49 -6.72 -5.81 -4.66
CA GLY A 49 -6.81 -6.15 -3.22
C GLY A 49 -5.79 -7.21 -2.78
N GLY A 50 -5.79 -7.56 -1.52
CA GLY A 50 -5.00 -8.70 -1.00
C GLY A 50 -3.48 -8.52 -0.96
N LEU A 51 -2.96 -7.36 -1.40
CA LEU A 51 -1.52 -7.09 -1.37
C LEU A 51 -1.01 -6.80 0.05
N VAL A 52 -1.90 -6.38 0.95
CA VAL A 52 -1.57 -6.12 2.35
C VAL A 52 -1.48 -7.41 3.14
N ARG A 53 -2.53 -8.22 3.08
CA ARG A 53 -2.63 -9.52 3.76
C ARG A 53 -3.28 -10.54 2.85
N ALA A 54 -2.86 -11.80 2.98
CA ALA A 54 -3.57 -12.90 2.37
C ALA A 54 -3.82 -14.02 3.37
N ASP A 55 -4.94 -14.70 3.19
CA ASP A 55 -5.31 -15.91 3.93
C ASP A 55 -4.57 -17.12 3.35
N ASN A 56 -4.64 -18.26 4.04
CA ASN A 56 -4.08 -19.54 3.59
C ASN A 56 -2.61 -19.41 3.17
N SER A 57 -1.84 -18.60 3.91
CA SER A 57 -0.46 -18.33 3.57
C SER A 57 0.54 -19.11 4.40
N ILE A 58 1.69 -19.33 3.80
CA ILE A 58 2.90 -19.88 4.42
C ILE A 58 4.02 -18.86 4.19
N GLN A 59 4.67 -18.44 5.26
CA GLN A 59 5.83 -17.57 5.20
C GLN A 59 7.01 -18.23 5.88
N TYR A 60 8.17 -18.19 5.22
CA TYR A 60 9.44 -18.56 5.80
C TYR A 60 10.41 -17.39 5.76
N VAL A 61 10.89 -16.99 6.92
CA VAL A 61 11.90 -15.94 7.08
C VAL A 61 13.19 -16.62 7.49
N LEU A 62 14.23 -16.49 6.65
CA LEU A 62 15.56 -17.00 6.96
C LEU A 62 16.19 -16.24 8.14
N PRO A 63 17.07 -16.88 8.90
CA PRO A 63 17.88 -16.17 9.87
C PRO A 63 18.67 -15.05 9.20
N THR A 64 18.71 -13.88 9.82
CA THR A 64 19.53 -12.77 9.32
C THR A 64 21.02 -13.18 9.35
N SER A 65 21.69 -13.02 8.23
CA SER A 65 23.11 -13.31 8.07
C SER A 65 23.79 -12.14 7.36
N PHE A 66 24.86 -11.62 7.93
CA PHE A 66 25.60 -10.45 7.39
C PHE A 66 24.71 -9.24 7.08
N GLY A 67 23.67 -9.02 7.89
CA GLY A 67 22.69 -7.95 7.70
C GLY A 67 21.57 -8.26 6.70
N LEU A 68 21.63 -9.40 5.98
CA LEU A 68 20.64 -9.80 4.99
C LEU A 68 19.58 -10.72 5.61
N THR A 69 18.31 -10.35 5.43
CA THR A 69 17.13 -11.16 5.80
C THR A 69 16.31 -11.45 4.55
N ASN A 70 15.93 -12.70 4.35
CA ASN A 70 15.15 -13.15 3.20
C ASN A 70 13.77 -13.64 3.65
N PHE A 71 12.75 -13.31 2.86
CA PHE A 71 11.34 -13.65 3.09
C PHE A 71 10.82 -14.43 1.89
N PHE A 72 10.32 -15.62 2.13
CA PHE A 72 9.61 -16.45 1.14
C PHE A 72 8.16 -16.57 1.56
N TYR A 73 7.25 -16.31 0.65
CA TYR A 73 5.84 -16.26 0.96
C TYR A 73 5.02 -16.87 -0.18
N VAL A 74 4.08 -17.72 0.19
CA VAL A 74 3.06 -18.29 -0.70
C VAL A 74 1.71 -18.16 -0.03
N ALA A 75 0.70 -17.69 -0.74
CA ALA A 75 -0.69 -17.78 -0.32
C ALA A 75 -1.50 -18.54 -1.39
N LEU A 76 -2.35 -19.45 -0.95
CA LEU A 76 -3.22 -20.23 -1.82
C LEU A 76 -4.57 -19.54 -1.93
N GLY A 77 -4.96 -19.22 -3.16
CA GLY A 77 -6.25 -18.60 -3.44
C GLY A 77 -7.37 -19.65 -3.40
N GLU A 78 -8.52 -19.24 -2.86
CA GLU A 78 -9.77 -20.00 -2.88
C GLU A 78 -10.80 -19.23 -3.69
N HIS A 79 -10.67 -19.25 -5.02
CA HIS A 79 -11.64 -18.62 -5.88
C HIS A 79 -12.67 -19.63 -6.40
N GLN A 80 -13.93 -19.30 -6.12
CA GLN A 80 -15.09 -20.00 -6.67
C GLN A 80 -15.61 -19.21 -7.89
N ASN A 81 -16.16 -19.93 -8.86
CA ASN A 81 -16.92 -19.29 -9.94
C ASN A 81 -18.27 -18.75 -9.44
N ALA A 82 -19.03 -18.09 -10.30
CA ALA A 82 -20.36 -17.57 -9.98
C ALA A 82 -21.37 -18.64 -9.51
N SER A 83 -21.13 -19.92 -9.79
CA SER A 83 -21.92 -21.06 -9.32
C SER A 83 -21.40 -21.69 -8.02
N GLY A 84 -20.37 -21.11 -7.39
CA GLY A 84 -19.82 -21.63 -6.13
C GLY A 84 -18.88 -22.83 -6.29
N THR A 85 -18.52 -23.20 -7.51
CA THR A 85 -17.59 -24.30 -7.78
C THR A 85 -16.17 -23.74 -7.95
N GLN A 86 -15.19 -24.42 -7.36
CA GLN A 86 -13.78 -24.04 -7.55
C GLN A 86 -13.34 -24.38 -8.98
N ASP A 87 -13.11 -23.37 -9.79
CA ASP A 87 -12.76 -23.53 -11.22
C ASP A 87 -11.25 -23.65 -11.48
N SER A 88 -10.42 -23.19 -10.56
CA SER A 88 -8.98 -23.18 -10.73
C SER A 88 -8.25 -23.22 -9.40
N ASN A 89 -7.31 -24.14 -9.29
CA ASN A 89 -6.38 -24.21 -8.16
C ASN A 89 -5.27 -23.16 -8.22
N LYS A 90 -5.29 -22.27 -9.20
CA LYS A 90 -4.28 -21.21 -9.38
C LYS A 90 -4.82 -19.80 -9.10
N LEU A 91 -6.14 -19.57 -9.25
CA LEU A 91 -6.73 -18.25 -9.06
C LEU A 91 -6.53 -17.76 -7.63
N GLY A 92 -6.07 -16.53 -7.52
CA GLY A 92 -5.80 -15.90 -6.22
C GLY A 92 -4.46 -16.29 -5.59
N ASN A 93 -3.72 -17.26 -6.14
CA ASN A 93 -2.42 -17.62 -5.61
C ASN A 93 -1.46 -16.43 -5.67
N ILE A 94 -0.74 -16.24 -4.58
CA ILE A 94 0.29 -15.21 -4.43
C ILE A 94 1.63 -15.90 -4.16
N TYR A 95 2.65 -15.49 -4.88
CA TYR A 95 4.03 -15.85 -4.66
C TYR A 95 4.81 -14.57 -4.43
N ASN A 96 5.47 -14.43 -3.28
CA ASN A 96 6.19 -13.22 -2.95
C ASN A 96 7.56 -13.56 -2.35
N TYR A 97 8.59 -12.98 -2.90
CA TYR A 97 9.93 -12.97 -2.34
C TYR A 97 10.32 -11.55 -1.96
N ALA A 98 10.98 -11.38 -0.82
CA ALA A 98 11.60 -10.11 -0.44
C ALA A 98 12.96 -10.34 0.22
N ALA A 99 13.81 -9.35 0.10
CA ALA A 99 15.10 -9.31 0.77
C ALA A 99 15.32 -7.93 1.41
N LYS A 100 15.77 -7.93 2.66
CA LYS A 100 16.10 -6.73 3.43
C LYS A 100 17.57 -6.80 3.83
N TYR A 101 18.29 -5.71 3.62
CA TYR A 101 19.68 -5.56 4.06
C TYR A 101 19.81 -4.35 4.98
N ASP A 102 20.36 -4.58 6.16
CA ASP A 102 20.67 -3.57 7.16
C ASP A 102 22.17 -3.52 7.42
N ASN A 103 22.75 -2.34 7.41
CA ASN A 103 24.14 -2.10 7.75
C ASN A 103 24.30 -0.76 8.47
N GLY A 104 24.33 -0.79 9.80
CA GLY A 104 24.37 0.41 10.62
C GLY A 104 23.18 1.32 10.37
N ASN A 105 23.46 2.51 9.85
CA ASN A 105 22.44 3.51 9.56
C ASN A 105 21.73 3.32 8.19
N PHE A 106 22.27 2.44 7.34
CA PHE A 106 21.72 2.16 6.03
C PHE A 106 20.77 0.97 6.07
N SER A 107 19.60 1.09 5.43
CA SER A 107 18.65 0.00 5.25
C SER A 107 18.04 0.06 3.86
N ILE A 108 17.93 -1.11 3.22
CA ILE A 108 17.24 -1.30 1.94
C ILE A 108 16.42 -2.58 1.97
N MET A 109 15.24 -2.56 1.39
CA MET A 109 14.41 -3.74 1.19
C MET A 109 13.80 -3.72 -0.20
N GLY A 110 13.76 -4.88 -0.85
CA GLY A 110 13.08 -5.07 -2.12
C GLY A 110 12.17 -6.27 -2.08
N SER A 111 11.10 -6.24 -2.88
CA SER A 111 10.12 -7.33 -2.97
C SER A 111 9.65 -7.49 -4.41
N TYR A 112 9.46 -8.74 -4.81
CA TYR A 112 8.77 -9.12 -6.02
C TYR A 112 7.59 -10.01 -5.66
N LEU A 113 6.39 -9.61 -6.09
CA LEU A 113 5.15 -10.33 -5.86
C LEU A 113 4.49 -10.66 -7.20
N TYR A 114 4.13 -11.93 -7.37
CA TYR A 114 3.34 -12.45 -8.47
C TYR A 114 1.99 -12.91 -7.95
N ARG A 115 0.89 -12.49 -8.58
CA ARG A 115 -0.46 -12.87 -8.21
C ARG A 115 -1.26 -13.31 -9.43
N ASN A 116 -1.86 -14.48 -9.35
CA ASN A 116 -2.89 -14.90 -10.29
C ASN A 116 -4.21 -14.20 -9.96
N VAL A 117 -4.80 -13.54 -10.93
CA VAL A 117 -6.05 -12.80 -10.77
C VAL A 117 -7.12 -13.39 -11.69
N ALA A 118 -8.36 -13.44 -11.18
CA ALA A 118 -9.51 -13.76 -12.02
C ALA A 118 -9.74 -12.59 -12.98
N MET A 119 -9.80 -12.89 -14.26
CA MET A 119 -10.24 -11.92 -15.25
C MET A 119 -11.76 -11.97 -15.33
N GLY A 120 -12.42 -10.84 -15.08
CA GLY A 120 -13.84 -10.72 -15.32
C GLY A 120 -14.10 -10.18 -16.72
N ALA A 121 -14.97 -10.80 -17.49
CA ALA A 121 -15.67 -10.09 -18.54
C ALA A 121 -16.64 -9.11 -17.87
N VAL A 122 -16.73 -7.88 -18.36
CA VAL A 122 -17.77 -6.96 -17.91
C VAL A 122 -19.04 -7.29 -18.70
N VAL A 123 -20.01 -7.93 -18.02
CA VAL A 123 -21.34 -8.20 -18.57
C VAL A 123 -22.31 -7.32 -17.80
N ASP A 124 -23.06 -6.49 -18.52
CA ASP A 124 -24.04 -5.54 -17.94
C ASP A 124 -23.48 -4.65 -16.82
N GLY A 125 -22.21 -4.22 -16.95
CA GLY A 125 -21.54 -3.37 -15.98
C GLY A 125 -21.02 -4.09 -14.73
N ALA A 126 -21.22 -5.40 -14.61
CA ALA A 126 -20.65 -6.22 -13.55
C ALA A 126 -19.47 -7.06 -14.05
N GLN A 127 -18.40 -7.16 -13.27
CA GLN A 127 -17.30 -8.09 -13.56
C GLN A 127 -17.77 -9.52 -13.28
N VAL A 128 -17.82 -10.34 -14.33
CA VAL A 128 -18.09 -11.78 -14.21
C VAL A 128 -16.75 -12.51 -14.25
N PRO A 129 -16.40 -13.31 -13.22
CA PRO A 129 -15.19 -14.11 -13.24
C PRO A 129 -15.19 -15.05 -14.47
N THR A 130 -14.15 -14.98 -15.28
CA THR A 130 -13.93 -15.94 -16.37
C THR A 130 -12.92 -16.99 -15.95
N LYS A 131 -12.91 -18.14 -16.64
CA LYS A 131 -11.96 -19.24 -16.38
C LYS A 131 -10.52 -18.87 -16.69
N ASP A 132 -10.31 -17.85 -17.48
CA ASP A 132 -8.97 -17.42 -17.90
C ASP A 132 -8.32 -16.63 -16.78
N SER A 133 -7.24 -17.18 -16.22
CA SER A 133 -6.40 -16.48 -15.25
C SER A 133 -5.46 -15.54 -15.98
N SER A 134 -5.47 -14.27 -15.59
CA SER A 134 -4.35 -13.39 -15.86
C SER A 134 -3.47 -13.26 -14.61
N HIS A 135 -2.41 -12.49 -14.70
CA HIS A 135 -1.54 -12.28 -13.57
C HIS A 135 -1.10 -10.83 -13.47
N ASN A 136 -0.91 -10.40 -12.25
CA ASN A 136 -0.25 -9.14 -11.91
C ASN A 136 1.09 -9.42 -11.25
N GLN A 137 2.05 -8.57 -11.55
CA GLN A 137 3.36 -8.60 -10.95
C GLN A 137 3.62 -7.24 -10.29
N TYR A 138 4.24 -7.26 -9.13
CA TYR A 138 4.58 -6.06 -8.39
C TYR A 138 6.04 -6.10 -8.02
N LEU A 139 6.75 -5.06 -8.41
CA LEU A 139 8.10 -4.77 -7.94
C LEU A 139 8.04 -3.61 -6.98
N ASN A 140 8.63 -3.77 -5.81
CA ASN A 140 8.68 -2.73 -4.79
C ASN A 140 10.07 -2.71 -4.16
N PHE A 141 10.64 -1.53 -3.94
CA PHE A 141 11.82 -1.38 -3.12
C PHE A 141 11.81 -0.06 -2.36
N ALA A 142 12.49 -0.04 -1.22
CA ALA A 142 12.68 1.17 -0.43
C ALA A 142 14.08 1.19 0.15
N VAL A 143 14.60 2.39 0.33
CA VAL A 143 15.90 2.66 0.94
C VAL A 143 15.78 3.78 1.96
N SER A 144 16.51 3.66 3.06
CA SER A 144 16.61 4.71 4.07
C SER A 144 18.03 4.84 4.61
N TYR A 145 18.36 6.03 5.08
CA TYR A 145 19.60 6.28 5.80
C TYR A 145 19.32 7.15 7.03
N ASP A 146 19.77 6.70 8.19
CA ASP A 146 19.62 7.45 9.44
C ASP A 146 20.84 8.34 9.68
N PHE A 147 20.67 9.65 9.52
CA PHE A 147 21.70 10.65 9.78
C PHE A 147 21.77 11.06 11.26
N GLY A 148 20.95 10.45 12.14
CA GLY A 148 20.81 10.84 13.55
C GLY A 148 19.93 12.06 13.77
N VAL A 149 19.98 13.04 12.88
CA VAL A 149 19.14 14.27 12.93
C VAL A 149 17.88 14.15 12.08
N THR A 150 17.88 13.26 11.10
CA THR A 150 16.75 12.97 10.21
C THR A 150 16.96 11.63 9.53
N LYS A 151 15.85 10.97 9.13
CA LYS A 151 15.90 9.70 8.43
C LYS A 151 15.13 9.81 7.11
N PRO A 152 15.78 10.26 6.01
CA PRO A 152 15.17 10.20 4.70
C PRO A 152 14.90 8.77 4.25
N VAL A 153 13.82 8.63 3.50
CA VAL A 153 13.33 7.38 2.92
C VAL A 153 12.95 7.65 1.48
N PHE A 154 13.38 6.79 0.57
CA PHE A 154 12.87 6.72 -0.79
C PHE A 154 12.22 5.36 -1.00
N GLN A 155 11.07 5.35 -1.67
CA GLN A 155 10.35 4.14 -2.03
C GLN A 155 9.87 4.22 -3.47
N PHE A 156 9.91 3.08 -4.15
CA PHE A 156 9.40 2.92 -5.51
C PHE A 156 8.63 1.63 -5.63
N THR A 157 7.47 1.68 -6.28
CA THR A 157 6.69 0.50 -6.61
C THR A 157 6.21 0.57 -8.05
N LYS A 158 6.15 -0.59 -8.71
CA LYS A 158 5.59 -0.75 -10.06
C LYS A 158 4.70 -1.96 -10.10
N LYS A 159 3.53 -1.81 -10.72
CA LYS A 159 2.63 -2.89 -11.12
C LYS A 159 2.76 -3.13 -12.61
N PHE A 160 2.88 -4.39 -12.99
CA PHE A 160 2.76 -4.90 -14.35
C PHE A 160 1.49 -5.76 -14.44
N ALA A 161 0.68 -5.56 -15.46
CA ALA A 161 -0.54 -6.30 -15.69
C ALA A 161 -0.42 -7.15 -16.96
N SER A 162 -0.81 -8.42 -16.91
CA SER A 162 -0.80 -9.28 -18.10
C SER A 162 -1.93 -8.98 -19.07
N ASN A 163 -2.93 -8.20 -18.65
CA ASN A 163 -4.04 -7.75 -19.48
C ASN A 163 -4.41 -6.29 -19.15
N GLU A 164 -3.83 -5.37 -19.88
CA GLU A 164 -4.03 -3.94 -19.70
C GLU A 164 -5.45 -3.47 -20.04
N ALA A 165 -6.20 -4.24 -20.82
CA ALA A 165 -7.58 -3.89 -21.19
C ALA A 165 -8.53 -3.79 -19.99
N VAL A 166 -8.23 -4.51 -18.91
CA VAL A 166 -9.06 -4.55 -17.70
C VAL A 166 -8.28 -4.20 -16.42
N GLN A 167 -6.97 -4.07 -16.52
CA GLN A 167 -6.12 -3.77 -15.37
C GLN A 167 -5.09 -2.71 -15.73
N ASN A 168 -4.94 -1.72 -14.87
CA ASN A 168 -3.96 -0.66 -15.10
C ASN A 168 -2.56 -1.10 -14.70
N GLU A 169 -1.58 -0.70 -15.50
CA GLU A 169 -0.19 -0.61 -15.10
C GLU A 169 0.07 0.77 -14.49
N PHE A 170 0.89 0.81 -13.48
CA PHE A 170 1.33 2.06 -12.87
C PHE A 170 2.69 1.91 -12.20
N TRP A 171 3.31 3.04 -11.94
CA TRP A 171 4.39 3.14 -10.98
C TRP A 171 4.16 4.31 -10.03
N MET A 172 4.69 4.18 -8.82
CA MET A 172 4.70 5.25 -7.82
C MET A 172 6.10 5.40 -7.24
N ALA A 173 6.53 6.65 -7.08
CA ALA A 173 7.73 7.00 -6.35
C ALA A 173 7.33 7.87 -5.16
N GLN A 174 7.89 7.57 -3.98
CA GLN A 174 7.68 8.32 -2.74
C GLN A 174 9.03 8.75 -2.17
N LEU A 175 9.08 9.98 -1.68
CA LEU A 175 10.18 10.50 -0.88
C LEU A 175 9.62 11.05 0.42
N GLY A 176 10.25 10.76 1.54
CA GLY A 176 9.82 11.29 2.82
C GLY A 176 10.91 11.25 3.87
N THR A 177 10.63 11.81 5.02
CA THR A 177 11.54 11.80 6.16
C THR A 177 10.80 11.90 7.48
N ALA A 178 11.44 11.42 8.53
CA ALA A 178 11.02 11.60 9.92
C ALA A 178 12.15 12.28 10.68
N THR A 179 11.87 13.47 11.23
CA THR A 179 12.87 14.35 11.85
C THR A 179 12.47 14.66 13.29
N PRO A 180 13.28 14.29 14.30
CA PRO A 180 13.08 14.74 15.66
C PRO A 180 13.24 16.26 15.76
N VAL A 181 12.21 16.95 16.22
CA VAL A 181 12.19 18.40 16.35
C VAL A 181 11.17 18.84 17.41
N TRP A 182 11.47 19.92 18.15
CA TRP A 182 10.61 20.53 19.17
C TRP A 182 10.05 19.53 20.21
N GLY A 183 10.87 18.56 20.61
CA GLY A 183 10.46 17.53 21.58
C GLY A 183 9.57 16.42 21.04
N GLY A 184 9.21 16.48 19.77
CA GLY A 184 8.42 15.48 19.07
C GLY A 184 9.12 15.00 17.81
N LYS A 185 8.33 14.47 16.87
CA LYS A 185 8.78 13.99 15.56
C LYS A 185 7.92 14.61 14.45
N TRP A 186 8.56 15.29 13.54
CA TRP A 186 7.93 15.78 12.31
C TRP A 186 8.20 14.79 11.18
N MET A 187 7.14 14.38 10.51
CA MET A 187 7.15 13.44 9.41
C MET A 187 6.53 14.10 8.21
N VAL A 188 7.17 13.95 7.06
CA VAL A 188 6.70 14.53 5.80
C VAL A 188 6.99 13.57 4.67
N SER A 189 6.08 13.47 3.72
CA SER A 189 6.26 12.68 2.50
C SER A 189 5.56 13.31 1.31
N ALA A 190 6.09 13.00 0.14
CA ALA A 190 5.51 13.34 -1.15
C ALA A 190 5.61 12.13 -2.08
N SER A 191 4.59 11.88 -2.87
CA SER A 191 4.62 10.84 -3.89
C SER A 191 4.03 11.30 -5.21
N TYR A 192 4.43 10.62 -6.26
CA TYR A 192 3.83 10.72 -7.58
C TYR A 192 3.47 9.33 -8.08
N MET A 193 2.20 9.16 -8.46
CA MET A 193 1.69 7.96 -9.09
C MET A 193 1.44 8.24 -10.57
N LYS A 194 2.06 7.45 -11.45
CA LYS A 194 1.82 7.51 -12.89
C LYS A 194 1.08 6.26 -13.36
N ASN A 195 -0.11 6.45 -13.89
CA ASN A 195 -0.81 5.43 -14.64
C ASN A 195 -0.18 5.32 -16.04
N GLN A 196 0.11 4.10 -16.50
CA GLN A 196 0.74 3.85 -17.79
C GLN A 196 -0.25 3.34 -18.84
N THR A 197 -1.45 2.98 -18.42
CA THR A 197 -2.51 2.42 -19.27
C THR A 197 -3.55 3.46 -19.67
N ARG A 198 -3.73 4.50 -18.84
CA ARG A 198 -4.74 5.54 -19.05
C ARG A 198 -4.08 6.91 -19.06
N ASP A 199 -4.48 7.73 -20.04
CA ASP A 199 -4.07 9.13 -20.11
C ASP A 199 -4.78 9.96 -19.03
N ASP A 200 -4.11 10.98 -18.53
CA ASP A 200 -4.62 11.92 -17.52
C ASP A 200 -5.16 11.22 -16.25
N ALA A 201 -4.55 10.10 -15.87
CA ALA A 201 -4.91 9.31 -14.70
C ALA A 201 -3.79 9.22 -13.65
N ASN A 202 -2.94 10.24 -13.57
CA ASN A 202 -1.87 10.33 -12.59
C ASN A 202 -2.35 11.05 -11.33
N ALA A 203 -1.53 11.00 -10.28
CA ALA A 203 -1.78 11.79 -9.07
C ALA A 203 -0.48 12.19 -8.36
N TRP A 204 -0.49 13.34 -7.70
CA TRP A 204 0.43 13.72 -6.65
C TRP A 204 -0.21 13.50 -5.30
N SER A 205 0.57 13.06 -4.33
CA SER A 205 0.14 13.02 -2.93
C SER A 205 1.19 13.69 -2.04
N LEU A 206 0.70 14.44 -1.06
CA LEU A 206 1.52 15.11 -0.06
C LEU A 206 0.96 14.80 1.31
N GLY A 207 1.83 14.48 2.26
CA GLY A 207 1.43 14.24 3.63
C GLY A 207 2.42 14.81 4.63
N THR A 208 1.91 15.33 5.75
CA THR A 208 2.74 15.75 6.87
C THR A 208 2.03 15.50 8.18
N LYS A 209 2.80 15.06 9.17
CA LYS A 209 2.33 14.79 10.53
C LYS A 209 3.37 15.20 11.55
N TYR A 210 2.91 15.83 12.62
CA TYR A 210 3.72 16.06 13.81
C TYR A 210 3.18 15.22 14.96
N ALA A 211 4.04 14.43 15.61
CA ALA A 211 3.69 13.60 16.75
C ALA A 211 4.49 14.05 17.98
N TYR A 212 3.77 14.40 19.07
CA TYR A 212 4.35 14.86 20.31
C TYR A 212 4.13 13.81 21.43
N PRO A 213 5.19 13.28 22.07
CA PRO A 213 5.05 12.33 23.14
C PRO A 213 4.64 13.03 24.44
N LEU A 214 3.48 12.66 24.99
CA LEU A 214 3.06 13.08 26.34
C LEU A 214 3.67 12.18 27.42
N SER A 215 3.89 10.91 27.09
CA SER A 215 4.53 9.91 27.95
C SER A 215 5.14 8.80 27.10
N LYS A 216 5.78 7.80 27.75
CA LYS A 216 6.29 6.61 27.05
C LYS A 216 5.20 5.80 26.31
N ARG A 217 3.93 5.96 26.72
CA ARG A 217 2.79 5.20 26.18
C ARG A 217 1.77 6.07 25.46
N THR A 218 1.91 7.40 25.50
CA THR A 218 0.90 8.31 24.97
C THR A 218 1.54 9.37 24.10
N ARG A 219 1.04 9.52 22.88
CA ARG A 219 1.42 10.60 21.97
C ARG A 219 0.20 11.28 21.37
N LEU A 220 0.26 12.60 21.24
CA LEU A 220 -0.65 13.38 20.42
C LEU A 220 -0.08 13.51 19.04
N TYR A 221 -0.94 13.56 18.02
CA TYR A 221 -0.51 13.84 16.67
C TYR A 221 -1.52 14.70 15.93
N ALA A 222 -1.02 15.49 14.99
CA ALA A 222 -1.84 16.28 14.07
C ALA A 222 -1.12 16.33 12.71
N GLY A 223 -1.89 16.49 11.65
CA GLY A 223 -1.33 16.60 10.32
C GLY A 223 -2.33 16.92 9.24
N VAL A 224 -1.83 16.95 8.02
CA VAL A 224 -2.62 17.15 6.81
C VAL A 224 -2.13 16.19 5.74
N GLU A 225 -3.04 15.79 4.87
CA GLU A 225 -2.76 14.96 3.71
C GLU A 225 -3.60 15.44 2.53
N ALA A 226 -3.04 15.38 1.32
CA ALA A 226 -3.72 15.79 0.11
C ALA A 226 -3.35 14.89 -1.05
N VAL A 227 -4.34 14.52 -1.87
CA VAL A 227 -4.17 13.85 -3.15
C VAL A 227 -4.71 14.78 -4.24
N PHE A 228 -3.88 15.06 -5.22
CA PHE A 228 -4.17 15.89 -6.40
C PHE A 228 -4.29 14.96 -7.61
N ASN A 229 -5.51 14.76 -8.08
CA ASN A 229 -5.84 13.86 -9.15
C ASN A 229 -5.85 14.58 -10.50
N ASP A 230 -5.28 13.96 -11.54
CA ASP A 230 -5.51 14.33 -12.93
C ASP A 230 -6.98 14.07 -13.31
N SER A 231 -7.44 14.58 -14.44
CA SER A 231 -8.86 14.60 -14.85
C SER A 231 -9.52 13.22 -14.90
N ASN A 232 -8.75 12.17 -15.20
CA ASN A 232 -9.21 10.78 -15.26
C ASN A 232 -8.75 9.94 -14.05
N ALA A 233 -8.14 10.55 -13.04
CA ALA A 233 -7.73 9.91 -11.79
C ALA A 233 -8.82 10.04 -10.73
N GLY A 234 -8.88 9.08 -9.82
CA GLY A 234 -9.83 9.06 -8.71
C GLY A 234 -9.23 8.44 -7.45
N TYR A 235 -7.94 8.69 -7.20
CA TYR A 235 -7.26 8.20 -6.00
C TYR A 235 -7.77 8.93 -4.76
N ALA A 236 -7.88 8.20 -3.67
CA ALA A 236 -8.44 8.67 -2.40
C ALA A 236 -7.41 8.65 -1.27
N ILE A 237 -7.83 9.12 -0.11
CA ILE A 237 -7.10 9.09 1.15
C ILE A 237 -7.82 8.11 2.08
N GLU A 238 -7.08 7.42 2.94
CA GLU A 238 -7.67 6.60 3.98
C GLU A 238 -8.44 7.48 4.99
N ALA A 239 -9.72 7.23 5.15
CA ALA A 239 -10.47 7.68 6.31
C ALA A 239 -10.26 6.65 7.43
N GLY A 240 -9.06 6.63 8.01
CA GLY A 240 -8.54 5.54 8.80
C GLY A 240 -9.36 5.08 9.99
N PRO A 241 -9.12 3.84 10.45
CA PRO A 241 -9.80 3.23 11.60
C PRO A 241 -9.19 3.61 12.94
N ASP A 242 -8.12 4.38 12.97
CA ASP A 242 -7.58 4.85 14.23
C ASP A 242 -8.42 6.01 14.78
N SER A 243 -8.54 6.10 16.06
CA SER A 243 -9.40 7.02 16.84
C SER A 243 -9.05 8.51 16.67
N SER A 244 -8.77 8.93 15.45
CA SER A 244 -8.51 10.32 15.09
C SER A 244 -9.77 11.01 14.56
N LEU A 245 -9.92 12.28 14.84
CA LEU A 245 -10.95 13.10 14.24
C LEU A 245 -10.52 13.47 12.82
N HIS A 246 -11.28 13.06 11.83
CA HIS A 246 -11.08 13.39 10.44
C HIS A 246 -11.99 14.53 10.02
N PHE A 247 -11.41 15.60 9.50
CA PHE A 247 -12.17 16.62 8.79
C PHE A 247 -11.93 16.41 7.29
N ASN A 248 -12.81 15.65 6.66
CA ASN A 248 -12.71 15.36 5.24
C ASN A 248 -13.56 16.35 4.46
N PHE A 249 -12.95 17.20 3.65
CA PHE A 249 -13.67 18.30 2.98
C PHE A 249 -14.54 17.84 1.81
N ASP A 250 -14.47 16.57 1.39
CA ASP A 250 -15.34 16.04 0.32
C ASP A 250 -15.74 14.55 0.48
N ALA A 251 -15.66 14.01 1.69
CA ALA A 251 -15.91 12.59 1.99
C ALA A 251 -17.34 12.13 1.67
N SER A 252 -18.32 13.04 1.66
CA SER A 252 -19.71 12.68 1.36
C SER A 252 -19.92 12.17 -0.07
N LYS A 253 -18.98 12.43 -0.97
CA LYS A 253 -19.01 11.99 -2.37
C LYS A 253 -18.18 10.74 -2.64
N LEU A 254 -17.22 10.42 -1.78
CA LEU A 254 -16.33 9.26 -1.96
C LEU A 254 -16.99 7.91 -1.68
N PHE A 255 -18.07 7.88 -0.90
CA PHE A 255 -18.72 6.65 -0.46
C PHE A 255 -20.18 6.48 -0.91
N SER A 256 -20.80 7.50 -1.49
CA SER A 256 -22.19 7.41 -1.96
C SER A 256 -22.29 7.23 -3.47
N GLY A 257 -22.22 5.98 -3.91
CA GLY A 257 -22.54 5.60 -5.29
C GLY A 257 -21.42 5.94 -6.27
N TYR A 258 -20.81 4.93 -6.82
CA TYR A 258 -19.72 4.97 -7.79
C TYR A 258 -20.15 5.54 -9.16
N GLY A 259 -20.47 6.82 -9.20
CA GLY A 259 -20.61 7.56 -10.46
C GLY A 259 -19.25 8.13 -10.91
N THR A 260 -19.18 8.68 -12.10
CA THR A 260 -17.97 9.33 -12.66
C THR A 260 -17.62 10.66 -12.00
N ASP A 261 -18.42 11.14 -11.05
CA ASP A 261 -18.28 12.45 -10.39
C ASP A 261 -17.04 12.62 -9.50
N TYR A 262 -16.31 11.54 -9.20
CA TYR A 262 -15.07 11.57 -8.39
C TYR A 262 -13.80 11.76 -9.23
N LEU A 263 -13.88 11.58 -10.56
CA LEU A 263 -12.74 11.76 -11.45
C LEU A 263 -12.29 13.23 -11.47
N GLY A 264 -10.98 13.43 -11.41
CA GLY A 264 -10.37 14.75 -11.38
C GLY A 264 -10.61 15.54 -10.10
N LYS A 265 -11.16 14.93 -9.05
CA LYS A 265 -11.37 15.61 -7.77
C LYS A 265 -10.17 15.42 -6.85
N ASN A 266 -9.67 16.53 -6.32
CA ASN A 266 -8.66 16.51 -5.28
C ASN A 266 -9.29 16.13 -3.93
N VAL A 267 -8.54 15.37 -3.13
CA VAL A 267 -8.97 14.96 -1.79
C VAL A 267 -7.99 15.50 -0.78
N GLN A 268 -8.50 16.08 0.30
CA GLN A 268 -7.68 16.65 1.36
C GLN A 268 -8.26 16.29 2.71
N GLN A 269 -7.40 16.04 3.69
CA GLN A 269 -7.83 15.84 5.07
C GLN A 269 -6.90 16.59 6.04
N ILE A 270 -7.49 17.04 7.13
CA ILE A 270 -6.80 17.50 8.34
C ILE A 270 -7.18 16.50 9.43
N PHE A 271 -6.21 16.08 10.21
CA PHE A 271 -6.46 15.12 11.27
C PHE A 271 -5.73 15.52 12.56
N VAL A 272 -6.32 15.13 13.67
CA VAL A 272 -5.72 15.21 15.00
C VAL A 272 -6.12 13.96 15.78
N GLY A 273 -5.21 13.45 16.60
CA GLY A 273 -5.51 12.26 17.36
C GLY A 273 -4.56 12.03 18.53
N ILE A 274 -4.91 11.02 19.30
CA ILE A 274 -4.12 10.51 20.41
C ILE A 274 -3.88 9.01 20.19
N ASN A 275 -2.64 8.59 20.39
CA ASN A 275 -2.28 7.17 20.41
C ASN A 275 -1.85 6.81 21.83
N HIS A 276 -2.48 5.77 22.41
CA HIS A 276 -2.15 5.26 23.72
C HIS A 276 -1.92 3.75 23.67
N GLN A 277 -0.80 3.30 24.24
CA GLN A 277 -0.47 1.87 24.37
C GLN A 277 -0.78 1.42 25.80
N PHE A 278 -1.63 0.41 25.91
CA PHE A 278 -2.02 -0.20 27.17
C PHE A 278 -0.99 -1.22 27.68
#